data_8b295ce9209167cf236921e4670c8ac0
#
_entry.id   8b295ce9209167cf236921e4670c8ac0
#
_cell.length_a   1.000
_cell.length_b   1.000
_cell.length_c   1.000
_cell.angle_alpha   90.00
_cell.angle_beta   90.00
_cell.angle_gamma   90.00
#
_symmetry.space_group_name_H-M   'P 1'
#
loop_
_entity.id
_entity.type
_entity.pdbx_description
1 polymer ?
#
loop_
_entity_poly.entity_id
_entity_poly.type
_entity_poly.pdbx_seq_one_letter_code
_entity_poly.pdbx_strand_id
1 'polypeptide(L)'
;MKYDFDKITDRKGTDCLKYDFAKERGRHEGILPLWVADMDFPTLPQVSERLRKITEHGIYGYSDAKEPYFQALLGWYEKHFSWKIQKEWLIKTPGVVFALAAAVRAYTKPGEAVLLQQPVYYPFSEVIADNERVIVNSPLKLIDGHYEIDFDDFEQKIRDNNVKLFLLCSPHNPVGRVWKKWELEKIGEICIRYGVIVVSDEIHSDFTWGENKHCLLYTS
;
A
#
# COMPACT_ATOMS: atom_id res chain seq x y z
N MET A 1 25.68 12.01 11.13
CA MET A 1 25.88 10.65 11.70
C MET A 1 25.86 9.70 10.51
N LYS A 2 26.88 8.85 10.36
CA LYS A 2 26.93 7.87 9.27
C LYS A 2 26.31 6.58 9.83
N TYR A 3 25.25 6.07 9.20
CA TYR A 3 24.64 4.81 9.54
C TYR A 3 25.39 3.66 8.87
N ASP A 4 25.53 2.53 9.58
CA ASP A 4 26.17 1.33 9.06
C ASP A 4 25.08 0.37 8.57
N PHE A 5 24.88 0.34 7.24
CA PHE A 5 23.91 -0.54 6.59
C PHE A 5 24.49 -1.92 6.25
N ASP A 6 25.80 -2.12 6.45
CA ASP A 6 26.47 -3.40 6.21
C ASP A 6 26.46 -4.29 7.46
N LYS A 7 26.11 -3.71 8.63
CA LYS A 7 26.02 -4.44 9.88
C LYS A 7 24.82 -5.38 9.84
N ILE A 8 25.10 -6.67 9.90
CA ILE A 8 24.07 -7.71 9.99
C ILE A 8 23.44 -7.67 11.40
N THR A 9 22.11 -7.60 11.42
CA THR A 9 21.33 -7.68 12.66
C THR A 9 20.68 -9.07 12.72
N ASP A 10 21.08 -9.87 13.72
CA ASP A 10 20.42 -11.16 13.97
C ASP A 10 19.02 -10.92 14.54
N ARG A 11 18.03 -11.50 13.88
CA ARG A 11 16.60 -11.37 14.26
C ARG A 11 15.99 -12.70 14.70
N LYS A 12 16.79 -13.76 14.81
CA LYS A 12 16.31 -15.04 15.33
C LYS A 12 16.06 -14.95 16.84
N GLY A 13 15.01 -15.63 17.28
CA GLY A 13 14.61 -15.62 18.70
C GLY A 13 14.01 -14.28 19.17
N THR A 14 13.50 -13.47 18.25
CA THR A 14 12.83 -12.19 18.53
C THR A 14 11.35 -12.20 18.19
N ASP A 15 10.78 -13.37 17.99
CA ASP A 15 9.43 -13.58 17.45
C ASP A 15 9.22 -12.92 16.07
N CYS A 16 10.32 -12.81 15.31
CA CYS A 16 10.28 -12.21 13.98
C CYS A 16 9.60 -13.14 12.99
N LEU A 17 8.52 -12.67 12.38
CA LEU A 17 7.72 -13.43 11.43
C LEU A 17 8.53 -14.03 10.27
N LYS A 18 9.59 -13.33 9.82
CA LYS A 18 10.46 -13.75 8.72
C LYS A 18 11.35 -14.93 9.07
N TYR A 19 11.87 -14.94 10.31
CA TYR A 19 12.92 -15.88 10.72
C TYR A 19 12.42 -16.98 11.64
N ASP A 20 11.53 -16.65 12.58
CA ASP A 20 11.16 -17.58 13.64
C ASP A 20 9.92 -18.43 13.29
N PHE A 21 9.12 -18.01 12.31
CA PHE A 21 7.87 -18.69 11.91
C PHE A 21 7.93 -19.32 10.50
N ALA A 22 9.12 -19.56 9.97
CA ALA A 22 9.27 -20.11 8.63
C ALA A 22 8.65 -21.51 8.52
N LYS A 23 8.87 -22.37 9.51
CA LYS A 23 8.38 -23.75 9.54
C LYS A 23 6.85 -23.81 9.64
N GLU A 24 6.25 -23.05 10.53
CA GLU A 24 4.79 -22.97 10.71
C GLU A 24 4.08 -22.47 9.45
N ARG A 25 4.82 -21.75 8.60
CA ARG A 25 4.34 -21.28 7.30
C ARG A 25 4.72 -22.17 6.13
N GLY A 26 5.14 -23.42 6.41
CA GLY A 26 5.50 -24.40 5.39
C GLY A 26 6.74 -24.05 4.57
N ARG A 27 7.65 -23.24 5.10
CA ARG A 27 8.91 -22.84 4.46
C ARG A 27 10.07 -23.64 5.01
N HIS A 28 11.11 -23.83 4.20
CA HIS A 28 12.33 -24.51 4.66
C HIS A 28 13.09 -23.64 5.66
N GLU A 29 13.67 -24.29 6.65
CA GLU A 29 14.60 -23.64 7.59
C GLU A 29 15.85 -23.14 6.84
N GLY A 30 16.35 -21.97 7.24
CA GLY A 30 17.58 -21.39 6.70
C GLY A 30 17.46 -20.70 5.34
N ILE A 31 16.25 -20.58 4.79
CA ILE A 31 16.05 -19.74 3.58
C ILE A 31 16.28 -18.27 3.89
N LEU A 32 16.83 -17.54 2.94
CA LEU A 32 16.87 -16.08 3.00
C LEU A 32 15.46 -15.51 2.78
N PRO A 33 14.84 -14.87 3.80
CA PRO A 33 13.48 -14.36 3.65
C PRO A 33 13.47 -13.05 2.85
N LEU A 34 12.86 -13.08 1.68
CA LEU A 34 12.62 -11.90 0.82
C LEU A 34 11.13 -11.55 0.72
N TRP A 35 10.35 -11.93 1.73
CA TRP A 35 8.92 -11.73 1.84
C TRP A 35 8.62 -10.92 3.10
N VAL A 36 7.59 -10.24 3.29
CA VAL A 36 7.33 -9.23 4.32
C VAL A 36 8.28 -8.02 4.22
N ALA A 37 7.72 -6.85 4.14
CA ALA A 37 8.45 -5.62 3.83
C ALA A 37 9.20 -5.00 5.03
N ASP A 38 9.18 -5.63 6.21
CA ASP A 38 9.97 -5.14 7.35
C ASP A 38 11.47 -5.28 7.08
N MET A 39 12.19 -4.18 7.22
CA MET A 39 13.62 -4.11 6.94
C MET A 39 14.44 -4.75 8.07
N ASP A 40 15.62 -5.27 7.71
CA ASP A 40 16.57 -5.86 8.68
C ASP A 40 17.57 -4.80 9.20
N PHE A 41 17.31 -3.54 8.97
CA PHE A 41 18.09 -2.43 9.52
C PHE A 41 17.50 -1.94 10.84
N PRO A 42 18.35 -1.66 11.86
CA PRO A 42 17.91 -0.98 13.07
C PRO A 42 17.24 0.37 12.72
N THR A 43 16.19 0.72 13.48
CA THR A 43 15.58 2.04 13.33
C THR A 43 16.55 3.16 13.71
N LEU A 44 16.24 4.38 13.28
CA LEU A 44 17.07 5.54 13.58
C LEU A 44 17.22 5.74 15.11
N PRO A 45 18.43 6.08 15.62
CA PRO A 45 18.65 6.31 17.06
C PRO A 45 17.68 7.33 17.67
N GLN A 46 17.29 8.35 16.90
CA GLN A 46 16.33 9.37 17.34
C GLN A 46 14.93 8.78 17.60
N VAL A 47 14.51 7.80 16.79
CA VAL A 47 13.24 7.08 16.99
C VAL A 47 13.31 6.22 18.25
N SER A 48 14.38 5.44 18.41
CA SER A 48 14.62 4.62 19.61
C SER A 48 14.63 5.45 20.89
N GLU A 49 15.31 6.59 20.86
CA GLU A 49 15.36 7.52 22.01
C GLU A 49 13.97 8.08 22.35
N ARG A 50 13.17 8.42 21.32
CA ARG A 50 11.80 8.89 21.56
C ARG A 50 10.92 7.81 22.18
N LEU A 51 11.01 6.58 21.66
CA LEU A 51 10.28 5.43 22.22
C LEU A 51 10.70 5.14 23.67
N ARG A 52 12.01 5.19 23.97
CA ARG A 52 12.52 5.02 25.34
C ARG A 52 11.91 6.03 26.31
N LYS A 53 11.84 7.31 25.97
CA LYS A 53 11.20 8.35 26.80
C LYS A 53 9.71 8.08 27.05
N ILE A 54 8.99 7.54 26.06
CA ILE A 54 7.59 7.17 26.22
C ILE A 54 7.46 5.99 27.19
N THR A 55 8.36 5.01 27.07
CA THR A 55 8.38 3.83 27.93
C THR A 55 8.73 4.21 29.38
N GLU A 56 9.69 5.11 29.59
CA GLU A 56 10.06 5.62 30.90
C GLU A 56 8.91 6.40 31.58
N HIS A 57 8.07 7.10 30.80
CA HIS A 57 6.87 7.74 31.31
C HIS A 57 5.85 6.73 31.87
N GLY A 58 5.76 5.53 31.28
CA GLY A 58 5.05 4.37 31.80
C GLY A 58 3.53 4.44 31.82
N ILE A 59 2.91 5.48 31.26
CA ILE A 59 1.45 5.62 31.19
C ILE A 59 1.04 5.53 29.72
N TYR A 60 0.36 4.44 29.38
CA TYR A 60 -0.08 4.10 28.02
C TYR A 60 -1.60 4.27 27.90
N GLY A 61 -2.06 5.50 28.03
CA GLY A 61 -3.46 5.86 27.92
C GLY A 61 -3.86 6.26 26.50
N TYR A 62 -5.01 6.90 26.41
CA TYR A 62 -5.47 7.49 25.15
C TYR A 62 -4.60 8.68 24.77
N SER A 63 -4.06 8.65 23.56
CA SER A 63 -3.26 9.75 22.99
C SER A 63 -3.67 10.01 21.54
N ASP A 64 -3.44 11.23 21.10
CA ASP A 64 -3.74 11.63 19.73
C ASP A 64 -2.58 12.44 19.14
N ALA A 65 -2.52 12.48 17.82
CA ALA A 65 -1.55 13.26 17.09
C ALA A 65 -1.86 14.76 17.19
N LYS A 66 -0.79 15.55 17.39
CA LYS A 66 -0.88 17.01 17.45
C LYS A 66 -0.27 17.66 16.21
N GLU A 67 -0.32 18.98 16.16
CA GLU A 67 0.17 19.78 15.03
C GLU A 67 1.54 19.34 14.48
N PRO A 68 2.58 19.04 15.29
CA PRO A 68 3.87 18.61 14.75
C PRO A 68 3.81 17.35 13.88
N TYR A 69 2.89 16.42 14.18
CA TYR A 69 2.66 15.24 13.35
C TYR A 69 2.11 15.61 11.97
N PHE A 70 1.09 16.47 11.94
CA PHE A 70 0.48 16.92 10.68
C PHE A 70 1.50 17.68 9.84
N GLN A 71 2.24 18.59 10.44
CA GLN A 71 3.25 19.39 9.72
C GLN A 71 4.37 18.52 9.14
N ALA A 72 4.81 17.48 9.86
CA ALA A 72 5.80 16.53 9.34
C ALA A 72 5.26 15.76 8.13
N LEU A 73 4.00 15.31 8.18
CA LEU A 73 3.36 14.59 7.07
C LEU A 73 3.13 15.50 5.87
N LEU A 74 2.54 16.69 6.07
CA LEU A 74 2.30 17.67 5.02
C LEU A 74 3.61 18.04 4.32
N GLY A 75 4.65 18.33 5.09
CA GLY A 75 5.97 18.67 4.56
C GLY A 75 6.61 17.52 3.76
N TRP A 76 6.37 16.27 4.17
CA TRP A 76 6.84 15.10 3.40
C TRP A 76 6.19 15.04 2.03
N TYR A 77 4.86 15.11 1.96
CA TYR A 77 4.12 15.04 0.69
C TYR A 77 4.42 16.22 -0.24
N GLU A 78 4.52 17.44 0.30
CA GLU A 78 4.90 18.60 -0.50
C GLU A 78 6.31 18.46 -1.08
N LYS A 79 7.26 18.03 -0.24
CA LYS A 79 8.68 17.90 -0.65
C LYS A 79 8.91 16.77 -1.65
N HIS A 80 8.30 15.61 -1.46
CA HIS A 80 8.62 14.42 -2.23
C HIS A 80 7.68 14.19 -3.42
N PHE A 81 6.44 14.67 -3.33
CA PHE A 81 5.42 14.43 -4.34
C PHE A 81 4.79 15.71 -4.89
N SER A 82 5.28 16.90 -4.48
CA SER A 82 4.73 18.20 -4.87
C SER A 82 3.22 18.34 -4.59
N TRP A 83 2.72 17.62 -3.58
CA TRP A 83 1.32 17.58 -3.23
C TRP A 83 1.06 18.30 -1.90
N LYS A 84 0.28 19.40 -1.98
CA LYS A 84 -0.16 20.18 -0.82
C LYS A 84 -1.46 19.61 -0.29
N ILE A 85 -1.37 18.66 0.63
CA ILE A 85 -2.53 18.08 1.29
C ILE A 85 -3.04 19.01 2.39
N GLN A 86 -4.35 18.93 2.67
CA GLN A 86 -4.97 19.66 3.76
C GLN A 86 -5.14 18.76 4.98
N LYS A 87 -4.98 19.33 6.16
CA LYS A 87 -5.09 18.58 7.43
C LYS A 87 -6.44 17.86 7.56
N GLU A 88 -7.49 18.49 7.09
CA GLU A 88 -8.87 18.01 7.15
C GLU A 88 -9.09 16.77 6.27
N TRP A 89 -8.21 16.51 5.30
CA TRP A 89 -8.26 15.30 4.46
C TRP A 89 -7.64 14.08 5.13
N LEU A 90 -6.90 14.30 6.22
CA LEU A 90 -6.15 13.23 6.86
C LEU A 90 -7.02 12.41 7.79
N ILE A 91 -7.20 11.15 7.45
CA ILE A 91 -7.85 10.14 8.29
C ILE A 91 -6.78 9.11 8.72
N LYS A 92 -6.61 8.97 10.03
CA LYS A 92 -5.67 7.98 10.59
C LYS A 92 -6.35 6.63 10.73
N THR A 93 -5.68 5.58 10.26
CA THR A 93 -6.14 4.21 10.39
C THR A 93 -5.04 3.34 11.02
N PRO A 94 -5.37 2.19 11.62
CA PRO A 94 -4.35 1.29 12.19
C PRO A 94 -3.50 0.57 11.15
N GLY A 95 -3.74 0.80 9.85
CA GLY A 95 -2.97 0.23 8.76
C GLY A 95 -3.71 0.32 7.43
N VAL A 96 -3.00 0.13 6.32
CA VAL A 96 -3.54 0.30 4.96
C VAL A 96 -4.60 -0.76 4.64
N VAL A 97 -4.40 -2.02 5.03
CA VAL A 97 -5.41 -3.09 4.82
C VAL A 97 -6.71 -2.77 5.52
N PHE A 98 -6.65 -2.21 6.74
CA PHE A 98 -7.86 -1.71 7.43
C PHE A 98 -8.53 -0.58 6.65
N ALA A 99 -7.74 0.36 6.11
CA ALA A 99 -8.26 1.46 5.30
C ALA A 99 -8.96 0.95 4.03
N LEU A 100 -8.38 -0.04 3.33
CA LEU A 100 -8.99 -0.68 2.18
C LEU A 100 -10.32 -1.34 2.54
N ALA A 101 -10.39 -2.11 3.65
CA ALA A 101 -11.63 -2.72 4.12
C ALA A 101 -12.69 -1.67 4.49
N ALA A 102 -12.28 -0.56 5.11
CA ALA A 102 -13.17 0.54 5.43
C ALA A 102 -13.72 1.21 4.15
N ALA A 103 -12.87 1.43 3.15
CA ALA A 103 -13.28 1.98 1.87
C ALA A 103 -14.25 1.07 1.11
N VAL A 104 -13.97 -0.25 1.07
CA VAL A 104 -14.89 -1.24 0.49
C VAL A 104 -16.29 -1.13 1.13
N ARG A 105 -16.35 -1.04 2.45
CA ARG A 105 -17.63 -0.89 3.16
C ARG A 105 -18.31 0.46 2.96
N ALA A 106 -17.52 1.54 2.86
CA ALA A 106 -18.04 2.88 2.71
C ALA A 106 -18.64 3.15 1.32
N TYR A 107 -18.01 2.62 0.29
CA TYR A 107 -18.34 2.94 -1.10
C TYR A 107 -19.14 1.85 -1.83
N THR A 108 -19.33 0.69 -1.21
CA THR A 108 -20.08 -0.42 -1.80
C THR A 108 -21.01 -1.08 -0.79
N LYS A 109 -21.97 -1.86 -1.31
CA LYS A 109 -22.89 -2.72 -0.53
C LYS A 109 -22.51 -4.19 -0.73
N PRO A 110 -22.90 -5.10 0.18
CA PRO A 110 -22.80 -6.54 -0.05
C PRO A 110 -23.35 -6.94 -1.42
N GLY A 111 -22.63 -7.81 -2.13
CA GLY A 111 -22.97 -8.25 -3.49
C GLY A 111 -22.56 -7.30 -4.62
N GLU A 112 -22.16 -6.07 -4.34
CA GLU A 112 -21.65 -5.18 -5.38
C GLU A 112 -20.19 -5.52 -5.80
N ALA A 113 -19.84 -5.20 -7.03
CA ALA A 113 -18.59 -5.54 -7.64
C ALA A 113 -17.48 -4.53 -7.29
N VAL A 114 -16.34 -5.07 -6.88
CA VAL A 114 -15.09 -4.34 -6.67
C VAL A 114 -14.01 -4.91 -7.57
N LEU A 115 -13.34 -4.04 -8.33
CA LEU A 115 -12.31 -4.42 -9.28
C LEU A 115 -10.92 -4.38 -8.63
N LEU A 116 -10.08 -5.31 -9.02
CA LEU A 116 -8.65 -5.35 -8.77
C LEU A 116 -7.89 -5.88 -9.99
N GLN A 117 -6.56 -5.79 -9.99
CA GLN A 117 -5.70 -6.22 -11.09
C GLN A 117 -4.64 -7.22 -10.57
N GLN A 118 -4.88 -8.52 -10.77
CA GLN A 118 -3.92 -9.55 -10.37
C GLN A 118 -2.78 -9.73 -11.41
N PRO A 119 -1.56 -10.15 -10.97
CA PRO A 119 -1.16 -10.45 -9.59
C PRO A 119 -1.10 -9.18 -8.74
N VAL A 120 -1.71 -9.21 -7.54
CA VAL A 120 -1.69 -8.11 -6.58
C VAL A 120 -1.51 -8.66 -5.17
N TYR A 121 -1.14 -7.82 -4.24
CA TYR A 121 -1.02 -8.17 -2.83
C TYR A 121 -2.30 -8.84 -2.33
N TYR A 122 -2.16 -10.06 -1.79
CA TYR A 122 -3.30 -10.94 -1.51
C TYR A 122 -4.41 -10.33 -0.64
N PRO A 123 -4.13 -9.42 0.34
CA PRO A 123 -5.18 -8.79 1.13
C PRO A 123 -6.18 -7.96 0.33
N PHE A 124 -5.84 -7.54 -0.90
CA PHE A 124 -6.82 -6.88 -1.77
C PHE A 124 -8.01 -7.78 -2.06
N SER A 125 -7.78 -9.06 -2.35
CA SER A 125 -8.84 -10.03 -2.56
C SER A 125 -9.59 -10.35 -1.26
N GLU A 126 -8.85 -10.47 -0.14
CA GLU A 126 -9.42 -10.78 1.16
C GLU A 126 -10.38 -9.67 1.63
N VAL A 127 -9.96 -8.39 1.58
CA VAL A 127 -10.84 -7.30 2.02
C VAL A 127 -12.12 -7.17 1.19
N ILE A 128 -12.10 -7.60 -0.08
CA ILE A 128 -13.30 -7.64 -0.92
C ILE A 128 -14.20 -8.79 -0.48
N ALA A 129 -13.66 -10.01 -0.41
CA ALA A 129 -14.39 -11.23 -0.11
C ALA A 129 -14.95 -11.23 1.32
N ASP A 130 -14.12 -10.89 2.31
CA ASP A 130 -14.51 -10.87 3.74
C ASP A 130 -15.58 -9.82 4.04
N ASN A 131 -15.76 -8.85 3.17
CA ASN A 131 -16.84 -7.89 3.25
C ASN A 131 -18.04 -8.22 2.33
N GLU A 132 -18.13 -9.45 1.82
CA GLU A 132 -19.24 -9.93 0.98
C GLU A 132 -19.42 -9.19 -0.35
N ARG A 133 -18.33 -8.66 -0.93
CA ARG A 133 -18.34 -8.03 -2.24
C ARG A 133 -17.87 -9.02 -3.31
N VAL A 134 -18.27 -8.75 -4.54
CA VAL A 134 -17.88 -9.58 -5.69
C VAL A 134 -16.53 -9.09 -6.23
N ILE A 135 -15.55 -10.00 -6.30
CA ILE A 135 -14.25 -9.70 -6.90
C ILE A 135 -14.40 -9.72 -8.43
N VAL A 136 -14.05 -8.60 -9.06
CA VAL A 136 -13.86 -8.52 -10.51
C VAL A 136 -12.37 -8.33 -10.78
N ASN A 137 -11.76 -9.31 -11.44
CA ASN A 137 -10.35 -9.26 -11.78
C ASN A 137 -10.16 -8.84 -13.24
N SER A 138 -9.41 -7.74 -13.47
CA SER A 138 -8.82 -7.40 -14.77
C SER A 138 -7.33 -7.71 -14.73
N PRO A 139 -6.91 -8.92 -15.15
CA PRO A 139 -5.55 -9.39 -14.92
C PRO A 139 -4.54 -8.56 -15.72
N LEU A 140 -3.40 -8.27 -15.08
CA LEU A 140 -2.26 -7.69 -15.76
C LEU A 140 -1.68 -8.67 -16.78
N LYS A 141 -1.29 -8.18 -17.94
CA LYS A 141 -0.60 -8.96 -18.98
C LYS A 141 0.90 -8.92 -18.78
N LEU A 142 1.55 -10.07 -18.82
CA LEU A 142 3.01 -10.15 -18.83
C LEU A 142 3.48 -10.14 -20.30
N ILE A 143 4.12 -9.04 -20.71
CA ILE A 143 4.61 -8.82 -22.07
C ILE A 143 6.12 -8.53 -21.96
N ASP A 144 6.94 -9.34 -22.61
CA ASP A 144 8.41 -9.20 -22.63
C ASP A 144 9.04 -8.98 -21.23
N GLY A 145 8.53 -9.70 -20.22
CA GLY A 145 8.99 -9.61 -18.85
C GLY A 145 8.45 -8.42 -18.05
N HIS A 146 7.57 -7.61 -18.62
CA HIS A 146 6.93 -6.48 -17.96
C HIS A 146 5.42 -6.68 -17.85
N TYR A 147 4.87 -6.34 -16.69
CA TYR A 147 3.43 -6.37 -16.50
C TYR A 147 2.79 -5.08 -17.04
N GLU A 148 1.72 -5.22 -17.80
CA GLU A 148 1.01 -4.12 -18.42
C GLU A 148 -0.49 -4.20 -18.14
N ILE A 149 -1.17 -3.05 -18.16
CA ILE A 149 -2.63 -2.98 -18.03
C ILE A 149 -3.26 -3.26 -19.38
N ASP A 150 -4.19 -4.22 -19.43
CA ASP A 150 -5.09 -4.40 -20.54
C ASP A 150 -6.28 -3.44 -20.36
N PHE A 151 -6.20 -2.27 -20.97
CA PHE A 151 -7.23 -1.25 -20.85
C PHE A 151 -8.56 -1.64 -21.46
N ASP A 152 -8.55 -2.48 -22.49
CA ASP A 152 -9.79 -2.96 -23.14
C ASP A 152 -10.52 -3.95 -22.21
N ASP A 153 -9.79 -4.90 -21.61
CA ASP A 153 -10.34 -5.80 -20.59
C ASP A 153 -10.78 -5.01 -19.33
N PHE A 154 -9.98 -4.04 -18.90
CA PHE A 154 -10.30 -3.20 -17.73
C PHE A 154 -11.63 -2.46 -17.92
N GLU A 155 -11.82 -1.79 -19.05
CA GLU A 155 -13.06 -1.08 -19.38
C GLU A 155 -14.24 -2.05 -19.55
N GLN A 156 -14.02 -3.17 -20.23
CA GLN A 156 -15.05 -4.20 -20.42
C GLN A 156 -15.51 -4.78 -19.08
N LYS A 157 -14.58 -5.13 -18.16
CA LYS A 157 -14.90 -5.65 -16.84
C LYS A 157 -15.70 -4.67 -16.00
N ILE A 158 -15.34 -3.39 -16.04
CA ILE A 158 -16.08 -2.33 -15.36
C ILE A 158 -17.54 -2.28 -15.83
N ARG A 159 -17.73 -2.22 -17.14
CA ARG A 159 -19.05 -2.11 -17.76
C ARG A 159 -19.92 -3.34 -17.51
N ASP A 160 -19.38 -4.52 -17.80
CA ASP A 160 -20.14 -5.77 -17.81
C ASP A 160 -20.52 -6.24 -16.39
N ASN A 161 -19.78 -5.82 -15.38
CA ASN A 161 -20.03 -6.18 -13.99
C ASN A 161 -20.60 -5.02 -13.13
N ASN A 162 -20.88 -3.86 -13.73
CA ASN A 162 -21.37 -2.68 -12.99
C ASN A 162 -20.49 -2.35 -11.78
N VAL A 163 -19.17 -2.36 -11.95
CA VAL A 163 -18.18 -2.13 -10.92
C VAL A 163 -18.42 -0.79 -10.21
N LYS A 164 -18.35 -0.75 -8.90
CA LYS A 164 -18.54 0.45 -8.08
C LYS A 164 -17.24 1.03 -7.54
N LEU A 165 -16.27 0.18 -7.28
CA LEU A 165 -15.01 0.52 -6.66
C LEU A 165 -13.86 -0.19 -7.37
N PHE A 166 -12.77 0.51 -7.61
CA PHE A 166 -11.50 -0.07 -8.05
C PHE A 166 -10.44 0.13 -6.97
N LEU A 167 -9.81 -0.96 -6.55
CA LEU A 167 -8.65 -0.93 -5.65
C LEU A 167 -7.38 -0.95 -6.50
N LEU A 168 -6.75 0.21 -6.65
CA LEU A 168 -5.49 0.39 -7.36
C LEU A 168 -4.31 0.17 -6.42
N CYS A 169 -3.33 -0.62 -6.83
CA CYS A 169 -2.03 -0.75 -6.16
C CYS A 169 -0.97 0.06 -6.93
N SER A 170 -0.37 1.08 -6.31
CA SER A 170 0.53 2.02 -7.01
C SER A 170 1.62 2.58 -6.06
N PRO A 171 2.87 2.20 -6.14
CA PRO A 171 3.47 1.17 -7.00
C PRO A 171 2.89 -0.23 -6.76
N HIS A 172 2.84 -1.05 -7.82
CA HIS A 172 2.11 -2.31 -7.80
C HIS A 172 2.93 -3.48 -7.26
N ASN A 173 2.48 -4.03 -6.15
CA ASN A 173 3.06 -5.21 -5.49
C ASN A 173 2.23 -6.48 -5.82
N PRO A 174 2.83 -7.61 -6.23
CA PRO A 174 4.25 -7.94 -6.23
C PRO A 174 4.99 -7.69 -7.55
N VAL A 175 4.34 -7.17 -8.57
CA VAL A 175 4.91 -7.09 -9.93
C VAL A 175 5.97 -6.01 -10.12
N GLY A 176 6.14 -5.10 -9.13
CA GLY A 176 7.18 -4.08 -9.13
C GLY A 176 6.97 -2.95 -10.15
N ARG A 177 5.72 -2.72 -10.60
CA ARG A 177 5.41 -1.64 -11.53
C ARG A 177 5.21 -0.30 -10.83
N VAL A 178 5.92 0.70 -11.33
CA VAL A 178 5.60 2.11 -11.09
C VAL A 178 4.79 2.58 -12.30
N TRP A 179 3.51 2.84 -12.09
CA TRP A 179 2.62 3.26 -13.18
C TRP A 179 3.02 4.63 -13.71
N LYS A 180 3.03 4.77 -15.02
CA LYS A 180 3.30 6.05 -15.68
C LYS A 180 2.09 6.96 -15.59
N LYS A 181 2.31 8.26 -15.64
CA LYS A 181 1.24 9.26 -15.58
C LYS A 181 0.11 8.97 -16.58
N TRP A 182 0.43 8.68 -17.83
CA TRP A 182 -0.57 8.38 -18.85
C TRP A 182 -1.40 7.12 -18.56
N GLU A 183 -0.81 6.12 -17.86
CA GLU A 183 -1.53 4.91 -17.44
C GLU A 183 -2.58 5.27 -16.37
N LEU A 184 -2.20 6.10 -15.41
CA LEU A 184 -3.09 6.58 -14.34
C LEU A 184 -4.19 7.49 -14.89
N GLU A 185 -3.84 8.41 -15.80
CA GLU A 185 -4.80 9.26 -16.51
C GLU A 185 -5.85 8.40 -17.24
N LYS A 186 -5.42 7.37 -17.98
CA LYS A 186 -6.33 6.49 -18.71
C LYS A 186 -7.23 5.67 -17.76
N ILE A 187 -6.70 5.18 -16.64
CA ILE A 187 -7.51 4.57 -15.57
C ILE A 187 -8.57 5.57 -15.10
N GLY A 188 -8.16 6.80 -14.79
CA GLY A 188 -9.03 7.86 -14.28
C GLY A 188 -10.15 8.18 -15.27
N GLU A 189 -9.84 8.34 -16.57
CA GLU A 189 -10.82 8.59 -17.62
C GLU A 189 -11.89 7.50 -17.71
N ILE A 190 -11.46 6.22 -17.66
CA ILE A 190 -12.39 5.09 -17.69
C ILE A 190 -13.25 5.09 -16.43
N CYS A 191 -12.64 5.22 -15.25
CA CYS A 191 -13.37 5.21 -14.00
C CYS A 191 -14.39 6.36 -13.90
N ILE A 192 -14.04 7.56 -14.34
CA ILE A 192 -14.95 8.72 -14.38
C ILE A 192 -16.13 8.43 -15.32
N ARG A 193 -15.87 7.88 -16.50
CA ARG A 193 -16.90 7.57 -17.51
C ARG A 193 -17.99 6.64 -16.96
N TYR A 194 -17.61 5.68 -16.11
CA TYR A 194 -18.52 4.69 -15.56
C TYR A 194 -18.92 4.96 -14.10
N GLY A 195 -18.49 6.08 -13.52
CA GLY A 195 -18.80 6.43 -12.12
C GLY A 195 -18.19 5.50 -11.10
N VAL A 196 -17.00 4.94 -11.38
CA VAL A 196 -16.25 4.06 -10.49
C VAL A 196 -15.38 4.90 -9.57
N ILE A 197 -15.47 4.64 -8.27
CA ILE A 197 -14.57 5.25 -7.28
C ILE A 197 -13.24 4.50 -7.31
N VAL A 198 -12.12 5.24 -7.31
CA VAL A 198 -10.78 4.65 -7.21
C VAL A 198 -10.22 4.86 -5.82
N VAL A 199 -9.77 3.78 -5.19
CA VAL A 199 -8.98 3.82 -3.95
C VAL A 199 -7.57 3.37 -4.28
N SER A 200 -6.63 4.29 -4.20
CA SER A 200 -5.21 4.04 -4.52
C SER A 200 -4.44 3.70 -3.25
N ASP A 201 -3.93 2.48 -3.17
CA ASP A 201 -2.95 2.09 -2.17
C ASP A 201 -1.56 2.48 -2.66
N GLU A 202 -0.99 3.51 -2.04
CA GLU A 202 0.30 4.09 -2.40
C GLU A 202 1.36 3.87 -1.32
N ILE A 203 1.23 2.81 -0.51
CA ILE A 203 2.14 2.50 0.60
C ILE A 203 3.60 2.36 0.15
N HIS A 204 3.84 2.01 -1.10
CA HIS A 204 5.16 1.85 -1.69
C HIS A 204 5.67 3.09 -2.42
N SER A 205 5.02 4.25 -2.32
CA SER A 205 5.35 5.48 -3.05
C SER A 205 6.81 5.94 -2.90
N ASP A 206 7.42 5.72 -1.73
CA ASP A 206 8.81 6.08 -1.45
C ASP A 206 9.84 5.06 -2.03
N PHE A 207 9.38 3.91 -2.54
CA PHE A 207 10.24 2.82 -3.02
C PHE A 207 10.26 2.77 -4.53
N THR A 208 10.91 3.75 -5.14
CA THR A 208 11.16 3.81 -6.58
C THR A 208 12.66 3.93 -6.85
N TRP A 209 13.15 3.31 -7.93
CA TRP A 209 14.56 3.25 -8.26
C TRP A 209 14.85 3.78 -9.66
N GLY A 210 16.07 4.24 -9.83
CA GLY A 210 16.55 4.78 -11.10
C GLY A 210 15.81 6.06 -11.48
N GLU A 211 15.35 6.14 -12.72
CA GLU A 211 14.60 7.29 -13.25
C GLU A 211 13.09 7.22 -12.96
N ASN A 212 12.63 6.11 -12.39
CA ASN A 212 11.22 5.95 -12.06
C ASN A 212 10.85 6.87 -10.91
N LYS A 213 9.82 7.67 -11.11
CA LYS A 213 9.22 8.52 -10.07
C LYS A 213 7.78 8.11 -9.89
N HIS A 214 7.38 7.96 -8.62
CA HIS A 214 5.99 7.72 -8.31
C HIS A 214 5.16 8.96 -8.67
N CYS A 215 4.08 8.72 -9.39
CA CYS A 215 3.02 9.71 -9.63
C CYS A 215 1.84 9.36 -8.75
N LEU A 216 1.45 10.25 -7.87
CA LEU A 216 0.25 10.07 -7.07
C LEU A 216 -0.98 10.13 -7.98
N LEU A 217 -1.94 9.24 -7.77
CA LEU A 217 -3.18 9.24 -8.54
C LEU A 217 -3.88 10.60 -8.49
N TYR A 218 -3.86 11.26 -7.33
CA TYR A 218 -4.49 12.57 -7.15
C TYR A 218 -3.87 13.69 -8.01
N THR A 219 -2.60 13.57 -8.39
CA THR A 219 -1.85 14.59 -9.17
C THR A 219 -1.54 14.15 -10.59
N SER A 220 -2.04 13.00 -11.02
CA SER A 220 -1.86 12.48 -12.37
C SER A 220 -2.71 13.19 -13.43
#